data_36b0056dbbd4252107a611b8f1e020ae
#
_entry.id   36b0056dbbd4252107a611b8f1e020ae
#
_cell.length_a   1.000
_cell.length_b   1.000
_cell.length_c   1.000
_cell.angle_alpha   90.00
_cell.angle_beta   90.00
_cell.angle_gamma   90.00
#
_symmetry.space_group_name_H-M   'P 1'
#
loop_
_entity.id
_entity.type
_entity.pdbx_description
1 polymer ?
#
loop_
_entity_poly.entity_id
_entity_poly.type
_entity_poly.pdbx_seq_one_letter_code
_entity_poly.pdbx_strand_id
1 'polypeptide(L)'
;MNKNQISLQVYTARNFKPYEDIFKFLSDSGLENVELFEVEAFDETKDLLEKYNLSARSSHIGFDTLKNTKEIISSLQKLNVKHAIVPCPSGKPGGKFEAIFDKNEEEWNDFGKELSSYVNIFEDNGMTLGYHNHAFEFNKLPSGKMPMECILDHNENLKYEIDLGWVVAGKADPIFWIQKYASRIIACHLKDFSSIDLNLISHDSQCAVGDGFIDWSSLIHEVKKTNCEVFALEHDDPKDYKEYLLKSIENLKDI
;
A
#
# COMPACT_ATOMS: atom_id res chain seq x y z
N MET A 1 -2.63 -15.16 -11.24
CA MET A 1 -1.72 -13.97 -11.37
C MET A 1 -0.29 -14.41 -11.67
N ASN A 2 0.46 -13.60 -12.41
CA ASN A 2 1.90 -13.86 -12.63
C ASN A 2 2.69 -13.48 -11.37
N LYS A 3 3.61 -14.36 -10.92
CA LYS A 3 4.43 -14.13 -9.72
C LYS A 3 5.26 -12.85 -9.76
N ASN A 4 5.67 -12.42 -10.96
CA ASN A 4 6.43 -11.17 -11.14
C ASN A 4 5.59 -9.88 -10.95
N GLN A 5 4.27 -10.01 -10.77
CA GLN A 5 3.37 -8.90 -10.43
C GLN A 5 3.05 -8.88 -8.93
N ILE A 6 3.32 -9.99 -8.22
CA ILE A 6 3.04 -10.11 -6.79
C ILE A 6 4.27 -9.62 -6.01
N SER A 7 4.05 -8.80 -5.02
CA SER A 7 5.03 -8.41 -4.01
C SER A 7 4.50 -8.69 -2.61
N LEU A 8 5.40 -8.73 -1.63
CA LEU A 8 5.03 -8.62 -0.23
C LEU A 8 5.35 -7.20 0.24
N GLN A 9 4.38 -6.52 0.88
CA GLN A 9 4.69 -5.35 1.67
C GLN A 9 5.52 -5.79 2.90
N VAL A 10 6.78 -5.33 2.97
CA VAL A 10 7.74 -5.79 4.00
C VAL A 10 7.31 -5.44 5.42
N TYR A 11 6.43 -4.45 5.57
CA TYR A 11 5.77 -4.14 6.85
C TYR A 11 5.11 -5.37 7.50
N THR A 12 4.57 -6.27 6.70
CA THR A 12 4.00 -7.56 7.13
C THR A 12 4.99 -8.38 7.96
N ALA A 13 6.26 -8.34 7.61
CA ALA A 13 7.31 -9.13 8.26
C ALA A 13 8.18 -8.32 9.26
N ARG A 14 7.84 -7.06 9.54
CA ARG A 14 8.67 -6.14 10.34
C ARG A 14 9.08 -6.66 11.72
N ASN A 15 8.27 -7.52 12.32
CA ASN A 15 8.51 -8.10 13.65
C ASN A 15 9.36 -9.37 13.62
N PHE A 16 9.75 -9.89 12.45
CA PHE A 16 10.46 -11.17 12.28
C PHE A 16 11.94 -11.00 11.90
N LYS A 17 12.61 -9.98 12.44
CA LYS A 17 14.04 -9.71 12.16
C LYS A 17 14.93 -10.92 12.42
N PRO A 18 16.09 -11.06 11.73
CA PRO A 18 16.72 -10.04 10.87
C PRO A 18 16.10 -9.96 9.47
N TYR A 19 16.21 -8.81 8.83
CA TYR A 19 15.69 -8.59 7.46
C TYR A 19 16.33 -9.53 6.44
N GLU A 20 17.57 -9.94 6.63
CA GLU A 20 18.25 -10.90 5.76
C GLU A 20 17.46 -12.21 5.63
N ASP A 21 16.97 -12.76 6.73
CA ASP A 21 16.17 -14.01 6.71
C ASP A 21 14.84 -13.81 6.00
N ILE A 22 14.25 -12.60 6.10
CA ILE A 22 13.01 -12.25 5.42
C ILE A 22 13.26 -12.22 3.91
N PHE A 23 14.23 -11.43 3.43
CA PHE A 23 14.52 -11.28 2.01
C PHE A 23 14.93 -12.61 1.38
N LYS A 24 15.75 -13.41 2.09
CA LYS A 24 16.08 -14.77 1.67
C LYS A 24 14.83 -15.63 1.47
N PHE A 25 13.93 -15.64 2.46
CA PHE A 25 12.71 -16.43 2.39
C PHE A 25 11.79 -15.98 1.24
N LEU A 26 11.65 -14.66 1.02
CA LEU A 26 10.84 -14.12 -0.09
C LEU A 26 11.38 -14.61 -1.44
N SER A 27 12.69 -14.53 -1.64
CA SER A 27 13.34 -15.04 -2.85
C SER A 27 13.18 -16.56 -3.00
N ASP A 28 13.42 -17.34 -1.94
CA ASP A 28 13.25 -18.79 -1.93
C ASP A 28 11.78 -19.21 -2.23
N SER A 29 10.81 -18.37 -1.88
CA SER A 29 9.38 -18.57 -2.19
C SER A 29 9.03 -18.28 -3.66
N GLY A 30 9.99 -17.76 -4.43
CA GLY A 30 9.85 -17.44 -5.84
C GLY A 30 9.22 -16.09 -6.11
N LEU A 31 9.19 -15.18 -5.13
CA LEU A 31 8.90 -13.77 -5.37
C LEU A 31 10.09 -13.09 -6.06
N GLU A 32 9.78 -12.16 -6.95
CA GLU A 32 10.76 -11.30 -7.62
C GLU A 32 10.67 -9.85 -7.12
N ASN A 33 9.60 -9.51 -6.41
CA ASN A 33 9.32 -8.14 -5.98
C ASN A 33 8.93 -8.07 -4.51
N VAL A 34 9.27 -6.93 -3.91
CA VAL A 34 8.83 -6.50 -2.58
C VAL A 34 8.32 -5.07 -2.67
N GLU A 35 7.49 -4.69 -1.73
CA GLU A 35 7.21 -3.30 -1.44
C GLU A 35 7.88 -2.93 -0.13
N LEU A 36 8.63 -1.83 -0.14
CA LEU A 36 9.39 -1.39 1.02
C LEU A 36 8.55 -0.45 1.90
N PHE A 37 8.97 -0.29 3.15
CA PHE A 37 8.45 0.73 4.05
C PHE A 37 9.60 1.30 4.89
N GLU A 38 9.52 2.57 5.29
CA GLU A 38 10.48 3.24 6.19
C GLU A 38 11.93 2.82 5.98
N VAL A 39 12.49 3.18 4.84
CA VAL A 39 13.83 2.73 4.47
C VAL A 39 14.87 3.59 5.20
N GLU A 40 15.08 3.37 6.48
CA GLU A 40 16.07 4.07 7.30
C GLU A 40 17.51 3.56 7.06
N ALA A 41 17.66 2.33 6.55
CA ALA A 41 18.95 1.69 6.24
C ALA A 41 19.04 1.36 4.75
N PHE A 42 19.10 2.38 3.89
CA PHE A 42 19.11 2.19 2.43
C PHE A 42 20.25 1.30 1.93
N ASP A 43 21.44 1.43 2.50
CA ASP A 43 22.59 0.64 2.03
C ASP A 43 22.38 -0.84 2.33
N GLU A 44 21.94 -1.20 3.55
CA GLU A 44 21.60 -2.58 3.91
C GLU A 44 20.46 -3.12 3.02
N THR A 45 19.40 -2.35 2.82
CA THR A 45 18.27 -2.75 1.98
C THR A 45 18.69 -3.00 0.55
N LYS A 46 19.54 -2.14 -0.01
CA LYS A 46 20.09 -2.31 -1.35
C LYS A 46 20.88 -3.62 -1.48
N ASP A 47 21.79 -3.87 -0.55
CA ASP A 47 22.61 -5.08 -0.53
C ASP A 47 21.74 -6.35 -0.45
N LEU A 48 20.66 -6.32 0.34
CA LEU A 48 19.72 -7.43 0.45
C LEU A 48 18.91 -7.65 -0.84
N LEU A 49 18.43 -6.58 -1.47
CA LEU A 49 17.73 -6.67 -2.76
C LEU A 49 18.65 -7.30 -3.82
N GLU A 50 19.90 -6.81 -3.95
CA GLU A 50 20.87 -7.33 -4.90
C GLU A 50 21.23 -8.79 -4.58
N LYS A 51 21.53 -9.11 -3.32
CA LYS A 51 21.93 -10.45 -2.86
C LYS A 51 20.89 -11.52 -3.15
N TYR A 52 19.60 -11.18 -2.98
CA TYR A 52 18.50 -12.13 -3.16
C TYR A 52 17.74 -11.94 -4.46
N ASN A 53 18.26 -11.12 -5.39
CA ASN A 53 17.67 -10.85 -6.70
C ASN A 53 16.19 -10.44 -6.60
N LEU A 54 15.88 -9.53 -5.66
CA LEU A 54 14.58 -8.93 -5.47
C LEU A 54 14.58 -7.50 -5.98
N SER A 55 13.43 -7.05 -6.48
CA SER A 55 13.20 -5.68 -6.92
C SER A 55 12.16 -4.99 -6.03
N ALA A 56 12.31 -3.68 -5.82
CA ALA A 56 11.33 -2.87 -5.11
C ALA A 56 10.77 -1.81 -6.08
N ARG A 57 9.55 -2.01 -6.58
CA ARG A 57 8.92 -1.03 -7.49
C ARG A 57 8.26 0.10 -6.73
N SER A 58 7.77 -0.17 -5.52
CA SER A 58 7.08 0.78 -4.65
C SER A 58 7.69 0.76 -3.24
N SER A 59 7.51 1.87 -2.55
CA SER A 59 7.89 2.01 -1.14
C SER A 59 6.95 2.95 -0.44
N HIS A 60 6.48 2.57 0.75
CA HIS A 60 5.84 3.49 1.67
C HIS A 60 6.87 4.46 2.24
N ILE A 61 6.52 5.73 2.30
CA ILE A 61 7.31 6.81 2.88
C ILE A 61 6.43 7.61 3.85
N GLY A 62 6.99 8.07 4.95
CA GLY A 62 6.25 8.91 5.89
C GLY A 62 5.94 10.29 5.27
N PHE A 63 4.74 10.82 5.50
CA PHE A 63 4.37 12.15 5.01
C PHE A 63 5.36 13.24 5.45
N ASP A 64 5.81 13.21 6.71
CA ASP A 64 6.79 14.19 7.22
C ASP A 64 8.15 14.13 6.52
N THR A 65 8.51 13.01 5.89
CA THR A 65 9.77 12.87 5.15
C THR A 65 9.75 13.67 3.85
N LEU A 66 8.58 14.04 3.33
CA LEU A 66 8.43 14.88 2.14
C LEU A 66 9.05 16.27 2.31
N LYS A 67 9.22 16.76 3.54
CA LYS A 67 9.95 18.01 3.83
C LYS A 67 11.42 17.92 3.40
N ASN A 68 11.97 16.71 3.31
CA ASN A 68 13.33 16.40 2.85
C ASN A 68 13.32 15.71 1.48
N THR A 69 12.50 16.19 0.55
CA THR A 69 12.20 15.55 -0.75
C THR A 69 13.44 15.12 -1.52
N LYS A 70 14.52 15.94 -1.52
CA LYS A 70 15.77 15.61 -2.25
C LYS A 70 16.44 14.35 -1.71
N GLU A 71 16.49 14.20 -0.39
CA GLU A 71 17.12 13.03 0.26
C GLU A 71 16.30 11.78 0.00
N ILE A 72 14.98 11.88 0.17
CA ILE A 72 14.07 10.76 -0.09
C ILE A 72 14.14 10.30 -1.55
N ILE A 73 14.05 11.21 -2.51
CA ILE A 73 14.16 10.88 -3.94
C ILE A 73 15.50 10.21 -4.23
N SER A 74 16.61 10.79 -3.75
CA SER A 74 17.95 10.20 -3.95
C SER A 74 18.04 8.78 -3.40
N SER A 75 17.45 8.54 -2.25
CA SER A 75 17.47 7.23 -1.60
C SER A 75 16.60 6.20 -2.34
N LEU A 76 15.40 6.59 -2.75
CA LEU A 76 14.51 5.73 -3.52
C LEU A 76 15.08 5.41 -4.92
N GLN A 77 15.75 6.38 -5.57
CA GLN A 77 16.43 6.15 -6.85
C GLN A 77 17.57 5.13 -6.73
N LYS A 78 18.34 5.13 -5.63
CA LYS A 78 19.40 4.13 -5.39
C LYS A 78 18.84 2.71 -5.27
N LEU A 79 17.57 2.57 -4.88
CA LEU A 79 16.85 1.29 -4.78
C LEU A 79 16.04 0.95 -6.04
N ASN A 80 16.11 1.80 -7.07
CA ASN A 80 15.29 1.70 -8.28
C ASN A 80 13.77 1.70 -8.01
N VAL A 81 13.34 2.33 -6.92
CA VAL A 81 11.91 2.51 -6.61
C VAL A 81 11.30 3.53 -7.56
N LYS A 82 10.19 3.17 -8.19
CA LYS A 82 9.44 4.01 -9.13
C LYS A 82 8.30 4.76 -8.46
N HIS A 83 7.65 4.13 -7.49
CA HIS A 83 6.44 4.63 -6.85
C HIS A 83 6.70 4.90 -5.36
N ALA A 84 6.69 6.18 -4.98
CA ALA A 84 6.71 6.62 -3.59
C ALA A 84 5.27 6.76 -3.10
N ILE A 85 4.91 6.09 -2.03
CA ILE A 85 3.53 6.02 -1.54
C ILE A 85 3.46 6.55 -0.12
N VAL A 86 2.58 7.51 0.13
CA VAL A 86 2.28 7.99 1.48
C VAL A 86 1.11 7.18 2.05
N PRO A 87 1.32 6.39 3.13
CA PRO A 87 0.27 5.51 3.64
C PRO A 87 -0.71 6.19 4.59
N CYS A 88 -0.36 7.34 5.16
CA CYS A 88 -1.26 8.06 6.07
C CYS A 88 -0.82 9.51 6.28
N PRO A 89 -1.71 10.39 6.79
CA PRO A 89 -1.42 11.80 7.05
C PRO A 89 -0.46 12.04 8.22
N SER A 90 -0.22 11.06 9.09
CA SER A 90 0.71 11.20 10.22
C SER A 90 2.10 10.72 9.84
N GLY A 91 3.12 11.38 10.41
CA GLY A 91 4.50 11.33 9.95
C GLY A 91 5.21 10.00 10.00
N LYS A 92 4.80 9.03 10.82
CA LYS A 92 5.46 7.72 10.89
C LYS A 92 4.44 6.60 10.81
N PRO A 93 4.64 5.59 9.94
CA PRO A 93 3.93 4.33 10.03
C PRO A 93 4.07 3.77 11.47
N GLY A 94 2.93 3.38 12.07
CA GLY A 94 2.88 2.95 13.47
C GLY A 94 2.81 4.10 14.51
N GLY A 95 2.69 5.36 14.09
CA GLY A 95 2.35 6.50 14.96
C GLY A 95 0.91 6.43 15.50
N LYS A 96 0.58 7.27 16.48
CA LYS A 96 -0.78 7.31 17.03
C LYS A 96 -1.77 7.83 15.98
N PHE A 97 -2.61 6.95 15.48
CA PHE A 97 -3.65 7.26 14.51
C PHE A 97 -4.84 8.07 15.07
N GLU A 98 -4.95 8.21 16.39
CA GLU A 98 -6.10 8.82 17.07
C GLU A 98 -6.42 10.25 16.58
N ALA A 99 -5.39 11.04 16.27
CA ALA A 99 -5.59 12.40 15.76
C ALA A 99 -6.02 12.49 14.29
N ILE A 100 -5.99 11.38 13.56
CA ILE A 100 -6.37 11.34 12.13
C ILE A 100 -7.88 11.20 11.99
N PHE A 101 -8.52 10.47 12.91
CA PHE A 101 -9.94 10.15 12.83
C PHE A 101 -10.86 11.36 13.06
N ASP A 102 -10.37 12.41 13.71
CA ASP A 102 -11.14 13.61 14.06
C ASP A 102 -11.01 14.75 13.04
N LYS A 103 -10.29 14.54 11.92
CA LYS A 103 -10.13 15.57 10.89
C LYS A 103 -11.47 15.91 10.24
N ASN A 104 -11.75 17.21 10.16
CA ASN A 104 -12.87 17.73 9.39
C ASN A 104 -12.54 17.82 7.88
N GLU A 105 -13.52 18.21 7.07
CA GLU A 105 -13.36 18.25 5.60
C GLU A 105 -12.28 19.25 5.16
N GLU A 106 -12.16 20.40 5.83
CA GLU A 106 -11.13 21.41 5.53
C GLU A 106 -9.73 20.83 5.76
N GLU A 107 -9.52 20.18 6.91
CA GLU A 107 -8.24 19.54 7.25
C GLU A 107 -7.86 18.40 6.29
N TRP A 108 -8.84 17.64 5.77
CA TRP A 108 -8.60 16.64 4.74
C TRP A 108 -8.24 17.26 3.39
N ASN A 109 -8.93 18.34 3.01
CA ASN A 109 -8.59 19.09 1.80
C ASN A 109 -7.21 19.74 1.89
N ASP A 110 -6.85 20.31 3.03
CA ASP A 110 -5.52 20.91 3.26
C ASP A 110 -4.42 19.85 3.16
N PHE A 111 -4.63 18.67 3.75
CA PHE A 111 -3.71 17.55 3.60
C PHE A 111 -3.56 17.11 2.13
N GLY A 112 -4.68 16.93 1.42
CA GLY A 112 -4.65 16.55 0.00
C GLY A 112 -3.94 17.59 -0.87
N LYS A 113 -4.14 18.88 -0.60
CA LYS A 113 -3.47 19.99 -1.27
C LYS A 113 -1.98 20.01 -0.97
N GLU A 114 -1.57 19.81 0.29
CA GLU A 114 -0.16 19.75 0.67
C GLU A 114 0.53 18.56 0.01
N LEU A 115 -0.05 17.36 0.10
CA LEU A 115 0.47 16.17 -0.56
C LEU A 115 0.61 16.37 -2.08
N SER A 116 -0.41 16.95 -2.71
CA SER A 116 -0.43 17.24 -4.14
C SER A 116 0.67 18.22 -4.57
N SER A 117 1.14 19.09 -3.68
CA SER A 117 2.20 20.05 -3.99
C SER A 117 3.56 19.41 -4.27
N TYR A 118 3.77 18.18 -3.83
CA TYR A 118 4.99 17.42 -4.05
C TYR A 118 4.99 16.61 -5.36
N VAL A 119 3.84 16.40 -6.00
CA VAL A 119 3.69 15.50 -7.16
C VAL A 119 4.68 15.83 -8.26
N ASN A 120 4.73 17.10 -8.69
CA ASN A 120 5.63 17.53 -9.78
C ASN A 120 7.10 17.28 -9.46
N ILE A 121 7.50 17.39 -8.18
CA ILE A 121 8.89 17.17 -7.78
C ILE A 121 9.27 15.70 -7.99
N PHE A 122 8.37 14.76 -7.71
CA PHE A 122 8.61 13.34 -7.99
C PHE A 122 8.61 13.07 -9.50
N GLU A 123 7.67 13.63 -10.26
CA GLU A 123 7.59 13.47 -11.73
C GLU A 123 8.85 14.00 -12.42
N ASP A 124 9.36 15.17 -12.04
CA ASP A 124 10.60 15.76 -12.57
C ASP A 124 11.83 14.87 -12.32
N ASN A 125 11.74 13.95 -11.36
CA ASN A 125 12.78 12.98 -11.03
C ASN A 125 12.49 11.56 -11.56
N GLY A 126 11.50 11.42 -12.46
CA GLY A 126 11.13 10.14 -13.08
C GLY A 126 10.40 9.16 -12.16
N MET A 127 9.83 9.66 -11.06
CA MET A 127 9.09 8.88 -10.06
C MET A 127 7.64 9.34 -10.00
N THR A 128 6.79 8.56 -9.36
CA THR A 128 5.42 8.99 -9.03
C THR A 128 5.26 9.11 -7.53
N LEU A 129 4.41 10.04 -7.09
CA LEU A 129 3.93 10.13 -5.72
C LEU A 129 2.49 9.62 -5.69
N GLY A 130 2.17 8.77 -4.73
CA GLY A 130 0.84 8.20 -4.53
C GLY A 130 0.41 8.26 -3.06
N TYR A 131 -0.87 7.93 -2.86
CA TYR A 131 -1.47 7.79 -1.54
C TYR A 131 -2.07 6.38 -1.40
N HIS A 132 -1.92 5.78 -0.21
CA HIS A 132 -2.50 4.49 0.16
C HIS A 132 -3.60 4.72 1.20
N ASN A 133 -4.74 4.04 1.03
CA ASN A 133 -5.87 4.16 1.93
C ASN A 133 -5.90 3.11 3.03
N HIS A 134 -6.52 3.50 4.15
CA HIS A 134 -7.07 2.61 5.17
C HIS A 134 -8.60 2.68 5.16
N ALA A 135 -9.24 2.15 6.20
CA ALA A 135 -10.71 2.18 6.31
C ALA A 135 -11.28 3.57 6.64
N PHE A 136 -10.53 4.39 7.36
CA PHE A 136 -11.03 5.67 7.86
C PHE A 136 -11.24 6.72 6.76
N GLU A 137 -10.54 6.63 5.63
CA GLU A 137 -10.75 7.52 4.49
C GLU A 137 -12.10 7.32 3.79
N PHE A 138 -12.82 6.26 4.14
CA PHE A 138 -14.16 5.97 3.61
C PHE A 138 -15.30 6.35 4.58
N ASN A 139 -14.98 6.93 5.74
CA ASN A 139 -15.99 7.48 6.64
C ASN A 139 -16.55 8.77 6.03
N LYS A 140 -17.90 8.81 5.81
CA LYS A 140 -18.54 9.99 5.23
C LYS A 140 -18.41 11.20 6.14
N LEU A 141 -17.93 12.28 5.57
CA LEU A 141 -17.92 13.61 6.17
C LEU A 141 -19.35 14.20 6.20
N PRO A 142 -19.60 15.26 6.99
CA PRO A 142 -20.93 15.90 7.05
C PRO A 142 -21.47 16.38 5.70
N SER A 143 -20.60 16.72 4.74
CA SER A 143 -20.96 17.08 3.36
C SER A 143 -21.42 15.90 2.51
N GLY A 144 -21.15 14.67 2.95
CA GLY A 144 -21.37 13.45 2.21
C GLY A 144 -20.16 12.98 1.39
N LYS A 145 -19.10 13.80 1.26
CA LYS A 145 -17.81 13.38 0.69
C LYS A 145 -17.10 12.39 1.59
N MET A 146 -16.14 11.69 1.03
CA MET A 146 -15.21 10.85 1.79
C MET A 146 -13.82 11.52 1.85
N PRO A 147 -13.05 11.36 2.95
CA PRO A 147 -11.68 11.84 3.04
C PRO A 147 -10.81 11.47 1.83
N MET A 148 -10.98 10.26 1.29
CA MET A 148 -10.26 9.82 0.10
C MET A 148 -10.48 10.72 -1.12
N GLU A 149 -11.70 11.27 -1.29
CA GLU A 149 -12.01 12.24 -2.35
C GLU A 149 -11.30 13.58 -2.10
N CYS A 150 -11.28 14.03 -0.83
CA CYS A 150 -10.56 15.24 -0.45
C CYS A 150 -9.05 15.13 -0.69
N ILE A 151 -8.48 13.92 -0.59
CA ILE A 151 -7.05 13.69 -0.82
C ILE A 151 -6.76 13.65 -2.33
N LEU A 152 -7.49 12.83 -3.06
CA LEU A 152 -7.16 12.57 -4.46
C LEU A 152 -7.57 13.67 -5.42
N ASP A 153 -8.64 14.43 -5.16
CA ASP A 153 -9.22 15.32 -6.16
C ASP A 153 -8.45 16.65 -6.37
N HIS A 154 -7.37 16.90 -5.58
CA HIS A 154 -6.54 18.10 -5.74
C HIS A 154 -5.55 18.04 -6.91
N ASN A 155 -5.12 16.84 -7.32
CA ASN A 155 -4.17 16.69 -8.42
C ASN A 155 -4.42 15.35 -9.14
N GLU A 156 -4.70 15.38 -10.43
CA GLU A 156 -4.94 14.19 -11.25
C GLU A 156 -3.72 13.29 -11.39
N ASN A 157 -2.52 13.83 -11.20
CA ASN A 157 -1.26 13.09 -11.24
C ASN A 157 -0.87 12.45 -9.90
N LEU A 158 -1.51 12.83 -8.78
CA LEU A 158 -1.35 12.11 -7.52
C LEU A 158 -1.88 10.68 -7.71
N LYS A 159 -1.01 9.69 -7.64
CA LYS A 159 -1.36 8.29 -7.90
C LYS A 159 -2.07 7.65 -6.71
N TYR A 160 -2.62 6.49 -6.95
CA TYR A 160 -3.37 5.74 -5.95
C TYR A 160 -2.85 4.31 -5.84
N GLU A 161 -2.43 3.96 -4.65
CA GLU A 161 -2.27 2.57 -4.22
C GLU A 161 -3.53 2.19 -3.45
N ILE A 162 -4.41 1.46 -4.09
CA ILE A 162 -5.68 1.07 -3.49
C ILE A 162 -5.49 -0.16 -2.60
N ASP A 163 -5.80 -0.05 -1.30
CA ASP A 163 -5.98 -1.23 -0.44
C ASP A 163 -7.45 -1.65 -0.45
N LEU A 164 -7.74 -2.73 -1.16
CA LEU A 164 -9.10 -3.22 -1.36
C LEU A 164 -9.70 -3.82 -0.09
N GLY A 165 -8.88 -4.41 0.76
CA GLY A 165 -9.33 -4.90 2.06
C GLY A 165 -9.82 -3.75 2.94
N TRP A 166 -9.05 -2.66 3.01
CA TRP A 166 -9.45 -1.49 3.78
C TRP A 166 -10.62 -0.72 3.14
N VAL A 167 -10.78 -0.73 1.80
CA VAL A 167 -12.01 -0.18 1.16
C VAL A 167 -13.24 -0.93 1.67
N VAL A 168 -13.19 -2.28 1.70
CA VAL A 168 -14.28 -3.12 2.19
C VAL A 168 -14.51 -2.89 3.68
N ALA A 169 -13.45 -2.85 4.49
CA ALA A 169 -13.52 -2.56 5.94
C ALA A 169 -14.15 -1.19 6.22
N GLY A 170 -13.87 -0.21 5.38
CA GLY A 170 -14.49 1.13 5.40
C GLY A 170 -15.94 1.16 4.90
N LYS A 171 -16.55 0.00 4.60
CA LYS A 171 -17.93 -0.13 4.12
C LYS A 171 -18.18 0.59 2.79
N ALA A 172 -17.13 0.76 1.99
CA ALA A 172 -17.21 1.33 0.65
C ALA A 172 -17.25 0.22 -0.41
N ASP A 173 -17.78 0.55 -1.59
CA ASP A 173 -17.82 -0.38 -2.73
C ASP A 173 -16.48 -0.39 -3.47
N PRO A 174 -15.69 -1.48 -3.41
CA PRO A 174 -14.38 -1.54 -4.03
C PRO A 174 -14.44 -1.41 -5.57
N ILE A 175 -15.48 -1.93 -6.23
CA ILE A 175 -15.66 -1.80 -7.68
C ILE A 175 -15.85 -0.32 -8.06
N PHE A 176 -16.68 0.41 -7.31
CA PHE A 176 -16.87 1.84 -7.54
C PHE A 176 -15.53 2.61 -7.42
N TRP A 177 -14.73 2.33 -6.40
CA TRP A 177 -13.46 3.02 -6.17
C TRP A 177 -12.40 2.67 -7.22
N ILE A 178 -12.32 1.41 -7.65
CA ILE A 178 -11.46 1.00 -8.77
C ILE A 178 -11.84 1.76 -10.04
N GLN A 179 -13.11 1.81 -10.39
CA GLN A 179 -13.58 2.44 -11.63
C GLN A 179 -13.43 3.96 -11.58
N LYS A 180 -13.74 4.58 -10.45
CA LYS A 180 -13.64 6.04 -10.26
C LYS A 180 -12.22 6.57 -10.48
N TYR A 181 -11.21 5.83 -10.00
CA TYR A 181 -9.82 6.26 -10.07
C TYR A 181 -8.94 5.35 -10.94
N ALA A 182 -9.52 4.64 -11.90
CA ALA A 182 -8.85 3.62 -12.72
C ALA A 182 -7.53 4.09 -13.36
N SER A 183 -7.50 5.32 -13.88
CA SER A 183 -6.29 5.89 -14.53
C SER A 183 -5.17 6.25 -13.53
N ARG A 184 -5.49 6.30 -12.24
CA ARG A 184 -4.56 6.73 -11.18
C ARG A 184 -4.04 5.57 -10.36
N ILE A 185 -4.71 4.42 -10.38
CA ILE A 185 -4.30 3.21 -9.65
C ILE A 185 -3.04 2.64 -10.30
N ILE A 186 -1.94 2.63 -9.53
CA ILE A 186 -0.63 2.10 -9.96
C ILE A 186 -0.22 0.89 -9.14
N ALA A 187 -0.78 0.73 -7.95
CA ALA A 187 -0.55 -0.39 -7.06
C ALA A 187 -1.84 -0.76 -6.33
N CYS A 188 -1.93 -2.00 -5.91
CA CYS A 188 -3.08 -2.55 -5.19
C CYS A 188 -2.61 -3.43 -4.04
N HIS A 189 -3.04 -3.12 -2.81
CA HIS A 189 -2.87 -4.00 -1.68
C HIS A 189 -3.98 -5.05 -1.64
N LEU A 190 -3.54 -6.29 -1.48
CA LEU A 190 -4.40 -7.46 -1.31
C LEU A 190 -4.38 -7.83 0.17
N LYS A 191 -5.47 -7.51 0.86
CA LYS A 191 -5.67 -7.74 2.29
C LYS A 191 -7.04 -8.35 2.51
N ASP A 192 -7.10 -9.51 3.18
CA ASP A 192 -8.34 -10.25 3.36
C ASP A 192 -8.69 -10.42 4.84
N PHE A 193 -9.96 -10.66 5.12
CA PHE A 193 -10.50 -10.77 6.47
C PHE A 193 -11.36 -12.02 6.61
N SER A 194 -11.21 -12.71 7.73
CA SER A 194 -11.91 -13.95 8.05
C SER A 194 -13.40 -13.76 8.41
N SER A 195 -13.82 -12.52 8.73
CA SER A 195 -15.19 -12.22 9.13
C SER A 195 -15.89 -11.31 8.13
N ILE A 196 -17.09 -11.71 7.70
CA ILE A 196 -17.97 -10.88 6.87
C ILE A 196 -18.68 -9.78 7.69
N ASP A 197 -18.70 -9.89 9.01
CA ASP A 197 -19.24 -8.82 9.86
C ASP A 197 -18.22 -7.67 9.94
N LEU A 198 -18.49 -6.63 9.18
CA LEU A 198 -17.63 -5.45 9.07
C LEU A 198 -17.42 -4.70 10.41
N ASN A 199 -18.23 -4.98 11.44
CA ASN A 199 -18.02 -4.41 12.77
C ASN A 199 -16.98 -5.20 13.58
N LEU A 200 -16.63 -6.42 13.13
CA LEU A 200 -15.63 -7.28 13.75
C LEU A 200 -14.27 -7.22 13.01
N ILE A 201 -14.17 -6.41 11.95
CA ILE A 201 -12.92 -6.25 11.23
C ILE A 201 -11.92 -5.51 12.12
N SER A 202 -10.77 -6.17 12.32
CA SER A 202 -9.63 -5.67 13.08
C SER A 202 -8.36 -6.29 12.52
N HIS A 203 -7.20 -5.90 13.03
CA HIS A 203 -5.93 -6.55 12.68
C HIS A 203 -5.98 -8.06 12.96
N ASP A 204 -6.65 -8.49 14.04
CA ASP A 204 -6.77 -9.91 14.42
C ASP A 204 -7.67 -10.72 13.47
N SER A 205 -8.52 -10.06 12.69
CA SER A 205 -9.39 -10.73 11.73
C SER A 205 -8.77 -10.88 10.33
N GLN A 206 -7.58 -10.34 10.12
CA GLN A 206 -6.87 -10.51 8.86
C GLN A 206 -6.44 -11.98 8.67
N CYS A 207 -6.45 -12.43 7.44
CA CYS A 207 -6.09 -13.79 7.07
C CYS A 207 -5.33 -13.83 5.74
N ALA A 208 -4.89 -15.01 5.31
CA ALA A 208 -4.28 -15.15 3.99
C ALA A 208 -5.29 -14.75 2.91
N VAL A 209 -4.80 -14.06 1.88
CA VAL A 209 -5.63 -13.63 0.76
C VAL A 209 -6.28 -14.84 0.10
N GLY A 210 -7.59 -14.80 -0.04
CA GLY A 210 -8.40 -15.91 -0.56
C GLY A 210 -8.90 -16.90 0.49
N ASP A 211 -8.48 -16.79 1.74
CA ASP A 211 -9.06 -17.56 2.87
C ASP A 211 -10.20 -16.77 3.56
N GLY A 212 -10.36 -15.48 3.21
CA GLY A 212 -11.39 -14.63 3.75
C GLY A 212 -12.68 -14.60 2.93
N PHE A 213 -13.44 -13.51 3.07
CA PHE A 213 -14.74 -13.36 2.42
C PHE A 213 -14.71 -12.48 1.16
N ILE A 214 -13.58 -11.87 0.83
CA ILE A 214 -13.47 -10.95 -0.31
C ILE A 214 -13.39 -11.74 -1.62
N ASP A 215 -14.22 -11.39 -2.61
CA ASP A 215 -14.16 -11.99 -3.95
C ASP A 215 -12.98 -11.43 -4.76
N TRP A 216 -11.81 -11.99 -4.51
CA TRP A 216 -10.57 -11.59 -5.17
C TRP A 216 -10.58 -11.82 -6.67
N SER A 217 -11.30 -12.83 -7.16
CA SER A 217 -11.39 -13.09 -8.60
C SER A 217 -12.02 -11.90 -9.34
N SER A 218 -13.16 -11.43 -8.83
CA SER A 218 -13.85 -10.26 -9.41
C SER A 218 -13.02 -8.99 -9.25
N LEU A 219 -12.44 -8.73 -8.08
CA LEU A 219 -11.70 -7.49 -7.81
C LEU A 219 -10.40 -7.41 -8.62
N ILE A 220 -9.62 -8.48 -8.69
CA ILE A 220 -8.38 -8.52 -9.49
C ILE A 220 -8.70 -8.36 -10.98
N HIS A 221 -9.82 -8.93 -11.46
CA HIS A 221 -10.26 -8.71 -12.83
C HIS A 221 -10.51 -7.21 -13.12
N GLU A 222 -11.13 -6.48 -12.20
CA GLU A 222 -11.35 -5.04 -12.36
C GLU A 222 -10.04 -4.23 -12.25
N VAL A 223 -9.19 -4.56 -11.28
CA VAL A 223 -7.89 -3.87 -11.12
C VAL A 223 -6.99 -4.07 -12.36
N LYS A 224 -7.02 -5.24 -12.99
CA LYS A 224 -6.26 -5.50 -14.23
C LYS A 224 -6.68 -4.63 -15.42
N LYS A 225 -7.81 -3.92 -15.35
CA LYS A 225 -8.25 -2.92 -16.36
C LYS A 225 -7.67 -1.53 -16.09
N THR A 226 -6.97 -1.32 -14.98
CA THR A 226 -6.35 -0.07 -14.57
C THR A 226 -4.86 -0.01 -14.97
N ASN A 227 -4.15 1.00 -14.50
CA ASN A 227 -2.70 1.12 -14.67
C ASN A 227 -1.90 0.40 -13.56
N CYS A 228 -2.51 -0.52 -12.82
CA CYS A 228 -1.88 -1.22 -11.71
C CYS A 228 -0.72 -2.09 -12.19
N GLU A 229 0.48 -1.80 -11.69
CA GLU A 229 1.71 -2.54 -11.98
C GLU A 229 2.14 -3.46 -10.83
N VAL A 230 1.65 -3.20 -9.61
CA VAL A 230 2.06 -3.88 -8.37
C VAL A 230 0.85 -4.41 -7.63
N PHE A 231 0.89 -5.68 -7.25
CA PHE A 231 -0.08 -6.29 -6.33
C PHE A 231 0.66 -6.70 -5.06
N ALA A 232 0.49 -5.95 -3.99
CA ALA A 232 1.20 -6.18 -2.73
C ALA A 232 0.31 -6.97 -1.75
N LEU A 233 0.79 -8.15 -1.34
CA LEU A 233 0.21 -8.88 -0.22
C LEU A 233 0.56 -8.17 1.07
N GLU A 234 -0.41 -7.89 1.92
CA GLU A 234 -0.17 -7.28 3.21
C GLU A 234 -1.07 -7.86 4.31
N HIS A 235 -0.45 -8.09 5.46
CA HIS A 235 -1.10 -8.39 6.74
C HIS A 235 -0.41 -7.56 7.83
N ASP A 236 -1.19 -6.79 8.60
CA ASP A 236 -0.58 -5.82 9.53
C ASP A 236 0.18 -6.46 10.68
N ASP A 237 -0.24 -7.61 11.16
CA ASP A 237 0.42 -8.32 12.28
C ASP A 237 0.18 -9.83 12.21
N PRO A 238 0.78 -10.56 11.24
CA PRO A 238 0.60 -12.00 11.12
C PRO A 238 1.34 -12.74 12.25
N LYS A 239 0.75 -13.83 12.72
CA LYS A 239 1.43 -14.73 13.66
C LYS A 239 2.63 -15.44 13.01
N ASP A 240 2.52 -15.73 11.73
CA ASP A 240 3.58 -16.28 10.88
C ASP A 240 3.45 -15.71 9.47
N TYR A 241 4.36 -14.79 9.09
CA TYR A 241 4.33 -14.17 7.76
C TYR A 241 4.66 -15.15 6.65
N LYS A 242 5.38 -16.24 6.94
CA LYS A 242 5.74 -17.26 5.96
C LYS A 242 4.54 -18.09 5.57
N GLU A 243 3.78 -18.54 6.57
CA GLU A 243 2.52 -19.24 6.35
C GLU A 243 1.52 -18.35 5.60
N TYR A 244 1.36 -17.10 6.05
CA TYR A 244 0.52 -16.09 5.39
C TYR A 244 0.87 -15.94 3.89
N LEU A 245 2.15 -15.73 3.59
CA LEU A 245 2.63 -15.52 2.23
C LEU A 245 2.38 -16.73 1.34
N LEU A 246 2.82 -17.92 1.78
CA LEU A 246 2.71 -19.14 0.99
C LEU A 246 1.25 -19.50 0.69
N LYS A 247 0.39 -19.34 1.68
CA LYS A 247 -1.03 -19.57 1.54
C LYS A 247 -1.70 -18.59 0.57
N SER A 248 -1.38 -17.30 0.70
CA SER A 248 -1.90 -16.26 -0.20
C SER A 248 -1.46 -16.49 -1.65
N ILE A 249 -0.19 -16.83 -1.88
CA ILE A 249 0.31 -17.17 -3.23
C ILE A 249 -0.44 -18.38 -3.80
N GLU A 250 -0.65 -19.41 -3.00
CA GLU A 250 -1.36 -20.63 -3.45
C GLU A 250 -2.80 -20.30 -3.85
N ASN A 251 -3.51 -19.52 -3.03
CA ASN A 251 -4.90 -19.13 -3.31
C ASN A 251 -5.03 -18.25 -4.57
N LEU A 252 -4.00 -17.46 -4.89
CA LEU A 252 -4.01 -16.56 -6.05
C LEU A 252 -3.56 -17.20 -7.36
N LYS A 253 -3.10 -18.46 -7.35
CA LYS A 253 -2.59 -19.15 -8.56
C LYS A 253 -3.57 -19.15 -9.72
N ASP A 254 -4.84 -19.37 -9.44
CA ASP A 254 -5.88 -19.61 -10.44
C ASP A 254 -6.71 -18.34 -10.74
N ILE A 255 -6.28 -17.17 -10.21
CA ILE A 255 -6.84 -15.84 -10.46
C ILE A 255 -5.91 -15.02 -11.44
#